data_1c84dc319abdf27d9fa80a2e95cee44e
#
_entry.id   1c84dc319abdf27d9fa80a2e95cee44e
#
_cell.length_a   1.000
_cell.length_b   1.000
_cell.length_c   1.000
_cell.angle_alpha   90.00
_cell.angle_beta   90.00
_cell.angle_gamma   90.00
#
_symmetry.space_group_name_H-M   'P 1'
#
loop_
_entity.id
_entity.type
_entity.pdbx_description
1 polymer ?
#
loop_
_entity_poly.entity_id
_entity_poly.type
_entity_poly.pdbx_seq_one_letter_code
_entity_poly.pdbx_strand_id
1 'polypeptide(L)'
;MKSLIIAFALAFGPLAAIAHADGDEHHAGDAKKHGKGHAAAVGKPGNPGKVSRTIDVEMSDTMRFSPASIEVKPGETIKFVLRNSGKVKHEMVLGPMKELKKHAALMQKFPEMEHADPNMASVEPGKTGVLVWQFTKAGTFDFACLQPGHFEAGMVGKVAVKR
;
A
#
# COMPACT_ATOMS: atom_id res chain seq x y z
N MET A 1 33.60 -31.89 -63.97
CA MET A 1 33.10 -31.04 -62.91
C MET A 1 33.57 -31.68 -61.60
N LYS A 2 34.64 -31.18 -61.00
CA LYS A 2 35.31 -31.77 -59.84
C LYS A 2 35.07 -30.89 -58.63
N SER A 3 34.31 -31.35 -57.65
CA SER A 3 34.05 -30.68 -56.36
C SER A 3 35.26 -30.83 -55.48
N LEU A 4 35.80 -29.73 -55.01
CA LEU A 4 36.90 -29.67 -54.04
C LEU A 4 36.29 -29.45 -52.65
N ILE A 5 36.45 -30.41 -51.74
CA ILE A 5 36.02 -30.33 -50.35
C ILE A 5 37.27 -29.85 -49.53
N ILE A 6 37.17 -28.65 -48.95
CA ILE A 6 38.17 -28.13 -48.04
C ILE A 6 37.70 -28.41 -46.61
N ALA A 7 38.37 -29.26 -45.90
CA ALA A 7 38.15 -29.49 -44.47
C ALA A 7 38.88 -28.44 -43.63
N PHE A 8 38.12 -27.69 -42.83
CA PHE A 8 38.69 -26.76 -41.84
C PHE A 8 38.66 -27.47 -40.45
N ALA A 9 39.86 -27.74 -39.97
CA ALA A 9 40.02 -28.21 -38.60
C ALA A 9 40.01 -27.04 -37.64
N LEU A 10 39.02 -26.96 -36.77
CA LEU A 10 38.91 -26.01 -35.67
C LEU A 10 39.53 -26.63 -34.41
N ALA A 11 40.65 -26.07 -33.97
CA ALA A 11 41.28 -26.39 -32.69
C ALA A 11 40.48 -25.77 -31.54
N PHE A 12 39.96 -26.60 -30.64
CA PHE A 12 39.34 -26.17 -29.36
C PHE A 12 40.46 -25.95 -28.34
N GLY A 13 40.68 -24.69 -27.95
CA GLY A 13 41.43 -24.34 -26.75
C GLY A 13 40.49 -24.26 -25.52
N PRO A 14 40.96 -24.63 -24.31
CA PRO A 14 40.15 -24.56 -23.11
C PRO A 14 40.00 -23.10 -22.67
N LEU A 15 38.75 -22.60 -22.66
CA LEU A 15 38.38 -21.31 -22.08
C LEU A 15 38.26 -21.47 -20.58
N ALA A 16 39.14 -20.89 -19.78
CA ALA A 16 39.03 -20.83 -18.33
C ALA A 16 37.83 -19.95 -17.96
N ALA A 17 36.82 -20.55 -17.32
CA ALA A 17 35.67 -19.83 -16.75
C ALA A 17 36.12 -19.09 -15.49
N ILE A 18 36.18 -17.76 -15.56
CA ILE A 18 36.30 -16.89 -14.38
C ILE A 18 34.86 -16.79 -13.80
N ALA A 19 34.68 -17.43 -12.68
CA ALA A 19 33.44 -17.27 -11.89
C ALA A 19 33.47 -15.88 -11.24
N HIS A 20 32.69 -14.94 -11.76
CA HIS A 20 32.31 -13.73 -11.04
C HIS A 20 31.15 -14.11 -10.12
N ALA A 21 31.43 -14.14 -8.83
CA ALA A 21 30.41 -14.17 -7.81
C ALA A 21 29.90 -12.72 -7.63
N ASP A 22 28.93 -12.35 -8.42
CA ASP A 22 28.12 -11.17 -8.11
C ASP A 22 27.13 -11.55 -7.01
N GLY A 23 27.42 -11.05 -5.81
CA GLY A 23 26.53 -11.13 -4.68
C GLY A 23 25.36 -10.19 -4.88
N ASP A 24 24.27 -10.68 -5.48
CA ASP A 24 22.97 -10.03 -5.44
C ASP A 24 22.45 -10.10 -4.00
N GLU A 25 22.85 -9.15 -3.19
CA GLU A 25 22.14 -8.83 -1.95
C GLU A 25 20.78 -8.23 -2.30
N HIS A 26 19.80 -9.11 -2.52
CA HIS A 26 18.40 -8.70 -2.57
C HIS A 26 18.01 -8.15 -1.20
N HIS A 27 17.96 -6.84 -1.08
CA HIS A 27 17.33 -6.12 0.02
C HIS A 27 15.79 -6.33 0.02
N ALA A 28 15.35 -7.59 0.12
CA ALA A 28 13.94 -7.96 0.26
C ALA A 28 13.46 -7.91 1.73
N GLY A 29 14.27 -7.34 2.64
CA GLY A 29 14.06 -7.45 4.10
C GLY A 29 13.30 -6.31 4.76
N ASP A 30 13.21 -5.11 4.17
CA ASP A 30 12.73 -3.92 4.89
C ASP A 30 11.26 -3.55 4.64
N ALA A 31 10.66 -3.92 3.52
CA ALA A 31 9.26 -3.60 3.21
C ALA A 31 8.26 -4.23 4.20
N LYS A 32 8.57 -5.41 4.77
CA LYS A 32 7.71 -6.10 5.75
C LYS A 32 7.70 -5.49 7.16
N LYS A 33 8.67 -4.66 7.52
CA LYS A 33 8.76 -4.07 8.88
C LYS A 33 7.97 -2.77 9.02
N HIS A 34 7.79 -1.99 7.97
CA HIS A 34 7.10 -0.70 8.07
C HIS A 34 5.58 -0.84 8.27
N GLY A 35 4.89 -1.73 7.58
CA GLY A 35 3.43 -1.87 7.69
C GLY A 35 2.94 -2.46 9.03
N LYS A 36 3.71 -3.33 9.67
CA LYS A 36 3.28 -3.99 10.92
C LYS A 36 3.21 -3.06 12.13
N GLY A 37 4.04 -2.02 12.21
CA GLY A 37 4.07 -1.09 13.33
C GLY A 37 2.87 -0.14 13.34
N HIS A 38 2.47 0.36 12.17
CA HIS A 38 1.38 1.32 12.01
C HIS A 38 0.01 0.66 12.20
N ALA A 39 -0.19 -0.50 11.60
CA ALA A 39 -1.40 -1.29 11.73
C ALA A 39 -1.69 -1.65 13.20
N ALA A 40 -0.70 -2.12 13.95
CA ALA A 40 -0.85 -2.53 15.34
C ALA A 40 -1.25 -1.40 16.31
N ALA A 41 -0.90 -0.16 15.99
CA ALA A 41 -1.28 1.00 16.81
C ALA A 41 -2.79 1.30 16.72
N VAL A 42 -3.40 1.07 15.55
CA VAL A 42 -4.79 1.41 15.23
C VAL A 42 -5.74 0.23 15.45
N GLY A 43 -5.24 -0.98 15.44
CA GLY A 43 -6.03 -2.22 15.54
C GLY A 43 -5.39 -3.35 14.75
N LYS A 44 -6.20 -4.10 14.02
CA LYS A 44 -5.75 -5.23 13.20
C LYS A 44 -6.70 -5.45 12.01
N PRO A 45 -6.26 -6.17 10.96
CA PRO A 45 -7.16 -6.62 9.89
C PRO A 45 -8.38 -7.34 10.47
N GLY A 46 -9.56 -6.92 10.03
CA GLY A 46 -10.83 -7.48 10.47
C GLY A 46 -11.16 -8.78 9.73
N ASN A 47 -11.98 -9.61 10.35
CA ASN A 47 -12.54 -10.78 9.70
C ASN A 47 -13.78 -10.37 8.90
N PRO A 48 -13.82 -10.56 7.56
CA PRO A 48 -14.99 -10.20 6.73
C PRO A 48 -16.28 -10.91 7.15
N GLY A 49 -16.20 -12.10 7.76
CA GLY A 49 -17.34 -12.83 8.30
C GLY A 49 -17.85 -12.33 9.66
N LYS A 50 -17.16 -11.34 10.28
CA LYS A 50 -17.50 -10.78 11.60
C LYS A 50 -17.66 -9.26 11.57
N VAL A 51 -18.10 -8.71 10.45
CA VAL A 51 -18.36 -7.28 10.29
C VAL A 51 -19.47 -6.83 11.21
N SER A 52 -19.20 -5.87 12.08
CA SER A 52 -20.19 -5.26 12.98
C SER A 52 -21.04 -4.21 12.24
N ARG A 53 -20.39 -3.46 11.34
CA ARG A 53 -21.01 -2.35 10.61
C ARG A 53 -20.26 -2.06 9.33
N THR A 54 -21.01 -1.62 8.31
CA THR A 54 -20.44 -1.09 7.06
C THR A 54 -20.53 0.43 7.07
N ILE A 55 -19.48 1.09 6.60
CA ILE A 55 -19.39 2.54 6.44
C ILE A 55 -18.98 2.84 5.01
N ASP A 56 -19.82 3.55 4.28
CA ASP A 56 -19.47 4.08 2.96
C ASP A 56 -18.63 5.33 3.15
N VAL A 57 -17.52 5.41 2.42
CA VAL A 57 -16.60 6.57 2.40
C VAL A 57 -16.37 6.96 0.96
N GLU A 58 -16.77 8.16 0.60
CA GLU A 58 -16.49 8.74 -0.70
C GLU A 58 -15.15 9.43 -0.71
N MET A 59 -14.42 9.30 -1.80
CA MET A 59 -13.14 9.95 -2.11
C MET A 59 -13.30 10.71 -3.41
N SER A 60 -12.87 11.98 -3.44
CA SER A 60 -13.06 12.86 -4.60
C SER A 60 -11.84 13.72 -4.90
N ASP A 61 -11.78 14.26 -6.12
CA ASP A 61 -10.68 15.14 -6.57
C ASP A 61 -10.68 16.51 -5.86
N THR A 62 -11.63 16.77 -4.95
CA THR A 62 -11.53 17.90 -4.01
C THR A 62 -10.56 17.61 -2.87
N MET A 63 -9.89 16.46 -2.89
CA MET A 63 -8.95 15.98 -1.88
C MET A 63 -9.61 15.85 -0.51
N ARG A 64 -10.79 15.24 -0.46
CA ARG A 64 -11.57 15.02 0.76
C ARG A 64 -12.15 13.61 0.82
N PHE A 65 -12.29 13.14 2.05
CA PHE A 65 -13.14 12.00 2.40
C PHE A 65 -14.51 12.47 2.87
N SER A 66 -15.55 11.73 2.55
CA SER A 66 -16.88 11.96 3.08
C SER A 66 -17.49 10.63 3.56
N PRO A 67 -17.72 10.46 4.88
CA PRO A 67 -17.40 11.36 5.97
C PRO A 67 -15.90 11.46 6.29
N ALA A 68 -15.43 12.63 6.73
CA ALA A 68 -14.06 12.82 7.21
C ALA A 68 -13.90 12.54 8.72
N SER A 69 -15.01 12.31 9.44
CA SER A 69 -15.02 11.95 10.85
C SER A 69 -15.95 10.77 11.09
N ILE A 70 -15.40 9.73 11.70
CA ILE A 70 -16.09 8.44 11.90
C ILE A 70 -16.00 8.10 13.39
N GLU A 71 -17.13 7.66 13.98
CA GLU A 71 -17.15 7.13 15.34
C GLU A 71 -17.40 5.63 15.33
N VAL A 72 -16.60 4.91 16.12
CA VAL A 72 -16.68 3.45 16.28
C VAL A 72 -16.50 3.06 17.75
N LYS A 73 -16.89 1.84 18.11
CA LYS A 73 -16.67 1.30 19.46
C LYS A 73 -15.45 0.38 19.51
N PRO A 74 -14.76 0.28 20.66
CA PRO A 74 -13.70 -0.70 20.82
C PRO A 74 -14.24 -2.13 20.57
N GLY A 75 -13.49 -2.90 19.79
CA GLY A 75 -13.86 -4.25 19.38
C GLY A 75 -14.66 -4.35 18.11
N GLU A 76 -15.26 -3.25 17.60
CA GLU A 76 -15.99 -3.28 16.32
C GLU A 76 -15.06 -3.65 15.16
N THR A 77 -15.60 -4.50 14.28
CA THR A 77 -15.03 -4.77 12.95
C THR A 77 -15.81 -3.97 11.93
N ILE A 78 -15.17 -3.00 11.34
CA ILE A 78 -15.78 -2.10 10.35
C ILE A 78 -15.37 -2.53 8.95
N LYS A 79 -16.36 -2.64 8.07
CA LYS A 79 -16.15 -2.73 6.62
C LYS A 79 -16.30 -1.33 6.03
N PHE A 80 -15.19 -0.72 5.63
CA PHE A 80 -15.21 0.49 4.83
C PHE A 80 -15.43 0.12 3.37
N VAL A 81 -16.44 0.73 2.75
CA VAL A 81 -16.69 0.67 1.32
C VAL A 81 -16.24 2.01 0.74
N LEU A 82 -15.11 1.99 0.06
CA LEU A 82 -14.43 3.19 -0.46
C LEU A 82 -14.87 3.42 -1.89
N ARG A 83 -15.55 4.53 -2.15
CA ARG A 83 -16.00 4.92 -3.51
C ARG A 83 -15.13 6.06 -4.02
N ASN A 84 -14.43 5.84 -5.11
CA ASN A 84 -13.69 6.91 -5.77
C ASN A 84 -14.58 7.53 -6.86
N SER A 85 -15.14 8.69 -6.58
CA SER A 85 -15.94 9.47 -7.54
C SER A 85 -15.09 10.44 -8.38
N GLY A 86 -13.77 10.48 -8.13
CA GLY A 86 -12.82 11.33 -8.83
C GLY A 86 -12.28 10.72 -10.12
N LYS A 87 -11.34 11.43 -10.73
CA LYS A 87 -10.63 11.07 -11.98
C LYS A 87 -9.19 10.59 -11.73
N VAL A 88 -8.69 10.73 -10.50
CA VAL A 88 -7.38 10.27 -10.09
C VAL A 88 -7.49 9.13 -9.08
N LYS A 89 -6.43 8.35 -8.92
CA LYS A 89 -6.35 7.28 -7.93
C LYS A 89 -6.36 7.87 -6.52
N HIS A 90 -7.16 7.30 -5.65
CA HIS A 90 -7.20 7.62 -4.23
C HIS A 90 -6.98 6.37 -3.38
N GLU A 91 -6.63 6.58 -2.12
CA GLU A 91 -6.50 5.50 -1.16
C GLU A 91 -6.92 5.95 0.23
N MET A 92 -7.27 4.99 1.08
CA MET A 92 -7.48 5.20 2.50
C MET A 92 -6.44 4.39 3.26
N VAL A 93 -5.57 5.05 3.99
CA VAL A 93 -4.54 4.43 4.86
C VAL A 93 -4.85 4.81 6.30
N LEU A 94 -5.10 3.81 7.16
CA LEU A 94 -5.32 4.01 8.59
C LEU A 94 -3.98 4.05 9.33
N GLY A 95 -3.78 5.03 10.23
CA GLY A 95 -2.55 5.11 11.02
C GLY A 95 -2.53 6.26 12.02
N PRO A 96 -1.51 6.32 12.89
CA PRO A 96 -1.21 7.52 13.65
C PRO A 96 -0.75 8.65 12.71
N MET A 97 -1.19 9.87 12.93
CA MET A 97 -0.85 11.03 12.08
C MET A 97 0.66 11.18 11.83
N LYS A 98 1.49 10.94 12.84
CA LYS A 98 2.95 11.01 12.72
C LYS A 98 3.48 10.07 11.63
N GLU A 99 2.92 8.88 11.55
CA GLU A 99 3.36 7.86 10.61
C GLU A 99 2.80 8.12 9.20
N LEU A 100 1.54 8.55 9.12
CA LEU A 100 0.94 8.96 7.85
C LEU A 100 1.72 10.10 7.20
N LYS A 101 2.14 11.11 7.97
CA LYS A 101 3.02 12.20 7.48
C LYS A 101 4.36 11.69 6.96
N LYS A 102 4.99 10.77 7.69
CA LYS A 102 6.27 10.20 7.27
C LYS A 102 6.12 9.40 5.97
N HIS A 103 5.04 8.64 5.86
CA HIS A 103 4.76 7.84 4.68
C HIS A 103 4.41 8.75 3.47
N ALA A 104 3.58 9.78 3.64
CA ALA A 104 3.28 10.76 2.58
C ALA A 104 4.56 11.38 2.02
N ALA A 105 5.50 11.79 2.89
CA ALA A 105 6.79 12.34 2.48
C ALA A 105 7.66 11.31 1.71
N LEU A 106 7.53 10.01 2.01
CA LEU A 106 8.19 8.95 1.27
C LEU A 106 7.57 8.78 -0.12
N MET A 107 6.24 8.77 -0.22
CA MET A 107 5.52 8.65 -1.49
C MET A 107 5.81 9.83 -2.43
N GLN A 108 6.04 11.03 -1.91
CA GLN A 108 6.49 12.15 -2.74
C GLN A 108 7.88 11.94 -3.36
N LYS A 109 8.77 11.26 -2.64
CA LYS A 109 10.12 10.96 -3.14
C LYS A 109 10.14 9.79 -4.13
N PHE A 110 9.22 8.86 -3.96
CA PHE A 110 9.13 7.63 -4.74
C PHE A 110 7.69 7.40 -5.22
N PRO A 111 7.17 8.24 -6.15
CA PRO A 111 5.76 8.22 -6.55
C PRO A 111 5.34 6.91 -7.23
N GLU A 112 6.26 6.19 -7.82
CA GLU A 112 6.01 4.89 -8.47
C GLU A 112 6.07 3.70 -7.49
N MET A 113 6.31 3.95 -6.19
CA MET A 113 6.36 2.88 -5.21
C MET A 113 4.95 2.33 -4.98
N GLU A 114 4.72 1.10 -5.42
CA GLU A 114 3.51 0.37 -5.09
C GLU A 114 3.73 -0.50 -3.86
N HIS A 115 2.78 -0.49 -2.96
CA HIS A 115 2.76 -1.33 -1.78
C HIS A 115 1.33 -1.66 -1.39
N ALA A 116 1.16 -2.76 -0.67
CA ALA A 116 -0.13 -3.20 -0.16
C ALA A 116 0.01 -3.56 1.32
N ASP A 117 -0.40 -2.64 2.17
CA ASP A 117 -0.40 -2.83 3.60
C ASP A 117 -1.80 -3.25 4.11
N PRO A 118 -1.90 -4.05 5.17
CA PRO A 118 -3.18 -4.53 5.67
C PRO A 118 -4.15 -3.44 6.14
N ASN A 119 -3.65 -2.23 6.43
CA ASN A 119 -4.40 -1.07 6.92
C ASN A 119 -4.72 -0.07 5.81
N MET A 120 -4.62 -0.47 4.54
CA MET A 120 -4.91 0.40 3.41
C MET A 120 -5.76 -0.29 2.35
N ALA A 121 -6.42 0.53 1.54
CA ALA A 121 -6.99 0.13 0.26
C ALA A 121 -6.89 1.29 -0.74
N SER A 122 -6.30 1.00 -1.89
CA SER A 122 -6.23 1.91 -3.05
C SER A 122 -7.41 1.66 -3.98
N VAL A 123 -7.93 2.71 -4.60
CA VAL A 123 -9.12 2.66 -5.45
C VAL A 123 -8.91 3.51 -6.70
N GLU A 124 -8.97 2.86 -7.84
CA GLU A 124 -8.87 3.52 -9.14
C GLU A 124 -10.08 4.43 -9.43
N PRO A 125 -9.97 5.41 -10.33
CA PRO A 125 -11.05 6.31 -10.72
C PRO A 125 -12.36 5.58 -11.06
N GLY A 126 -13.48 6.02 -10.47
CA GLY A 126 -14.81 5.45 -10.70
C GLY A 126 -15.00 4.03 -10.14
N LYS A 127 -14.07 3.51 -9.36
CA LYS A 127 -14.14 2.16 -8.77
C LYS A 127 -14.51 2.22 -7.28
N THR A 128 -14.76 1.03 -6.74
CA THR A 128 -15.03 0.83 -5.32
C THR A 128 -14.02 -0.17 -4.77
N GLY A 129 -13.44 0.15 -3.60
CA GLY A 129 -12.55 -0.71 -2.83
C GLY A 129 -13.16 -1.07 -1.47
N VAL A 130 -12.54 -2.00 -0.78
CA VAL A 130 -12.98 -2.45 0.55
C VAL A 130 -11.78 -2.55 1.48
N LEU A 131 -11.93 -1.99 2.69
CA LEU A 131 -11.01 -2.18 3.79
C LEU A 131 -11.79 -2.73 5.00
N VAL A 132 -11.38 -3.88 5.54
CA VAL A 132 -12.01 -4.46 6.74
C VAL A 132 -11.04 -4.35 7.90
N TRP A 133 -11.43 -3.59 8.93
CA TRP A 133 -10.55 -3.27 10.05
C TRP A 133 -11.24 -3.45 11.41
N GLN A 134 -10.55 -4.07 12.37
CA GLN A 134 -11.02 -4.18 13.74
C GLN A 134 -10.29 -3.19 14.64
N PHE A 135 -11.05 -2.29 15.26
CA PHE A 135 -10.52 -1.33 16.23
C PHE A 135 -10.45 -1.97 17.61
N THR A 136 -9.25 -2.24 18.10
CA THR A 136 -9.05 -3.01 19.36
C THR A 136 -8.88 -2.13 20.60
N LYS A 137 -8.67 -0.82 20.43
CA LYS A 137 -8.38 0.12 21.52
C LYS A 137 -9.19 1.39 21.36
N ALA A 138 -9.62 1.98 22.47
CA ALA A 138 -10.17 3.33 22.49
C ALA A 138 -9.07 4.35 22.15
N GLY A 139 -9.44 5.45 21.51
CA GLY A 139 -8.53 6.52 21.11
C GLY A 139 -9.00 7.22 19.84
N THR A 140 -8.21 8.18 19.40
CA THR A 140 -8.40 8.84 18.10
C THR A 140 -7.29 8.39 17.18
N PHE A 141 -7.68 7.90 16.01
CA PHE A 141 -6.79 7.49 14.93
C PHE A 141 -7.09 8.32 13.70
N ASP A 142 -6.13 8.36 12.79
CA ASP A 142 -6.29 9.12 11.55
C ASP A 142 -6.37 8.18 10.35
N PHE A 143 -6.90 8.70 9.26
CA PHE A 143 -6.76 8.10 7.93
C PHE A 143 -6.42 9.17 6.92
N ALA A 144 -5.71 8.80 5.87
CA ALA A 144 -5.27 9.74 4.85
C ALA A 144 -5.16 9.07 3.49
N CYS A 145 -5.19 9.88 2.44
CA CYS A 145 -4.70 9.51 1.12
C CYS A 145 -3.23 9.90 1.04
N LEU A 146 -2.35 8.95 0.75
CA LEU A 146 -0.91 9.16 0.68
C LEU A 146 -0.39 9.21 -0.77
N GLN A 147 -1.30 9.22 -1.75
CA GLN A 147 -0.94 9.53 -3.14
C GLN A 147 -0.22 10.89 -3.18
N PRO A 148 0.84 11.03 -4.00
CA PRO A 148 1.66 12.25 -4.01
C PRO A 148 0.84 13.54 -4.10
N GLY A 149 1.02 14.44 -3.14
CA GLY A 149 0.31 15.72 -3.06
C GLY A 149 -1.07 15.70 -2.40
N HIS A 150 -1.73 14.53 -2.27
CA HIS A 150 -3.09 14.46 -1.73
C HIS A 150 -3.15 14.73 -0.22
N PHE A 151 -2.15 14.22 0.50
CA PHE A 151 -2.02 14.47 1.95
C PHE A 151 -1.82 15.96 2.23
N GLU A 152 -0.94 16.63 1.47
CA GLU A 152 -0.63 18.06 1.59
C GLU A 152 -1.82 18.93 1.21
N ALA A 153 -2.65 18.47 0.27
CA ALA A 153 -3.91 19.11 -0.07
C ALA A 153 -4.99 18.93 1.01
N GLY A 154 -4.70 18.19 2.08
CA GLY A 154 -5.57 17.99 3.23
C GLY A 154 -6.53 16.82 3.11
N MET A 155 -6.22 15.81 2.30
CA MET A 155 -7.03 14.58 2.19
C MET A 155 -6.78 13.68 3.40
N VAL A 156 -7.37 14.05 4.54
CA VAL A 156 -7.25 13.39 5.84
C VAL A 156 -8.61 13.28 6.52
N GLY A 157 -8.73 12.32 7.42
CA GLY A 157 -9.90 12.13 8.27
C GLY A 157 -9.55 11.49 9.61
N LYS A 158 -10.54 11.29 10.46
CA LYS A 158 -10.38 10.77 11.82
C LYS A 158 -11.36 9.65 12.14
N VAL A 159 -10.90 8.67 12.90
CA VAL A 159 -11.74 7.67 13.54
C VAL A 159 -11.63 7.85 15.06
N ALA A 160 -12.72 8.20 15.70
CA ALA A 160 -12.83 8.27 17.14
C ALA A 160 -13.38 6.92 17.67
N VAL A 161 -12.55 6.16 18.36
CA VAL A 161 -12.92 4.90 19.02
C VAL A 161 -13.33 5.22 20.45
N LYS A 162 -14.63 5.27 20.70
CA LYS A 162 -15.22 5.66 22.00
C LYS A 162 -16.08 4.54 22.55
N ARG A 163 -16.18 4.46 23.91
CA ARG A 163 -17.13 3.60 24.63
C ARG A 163 -18.54 4.15 24.57
#